data_5e9a1ca9285981fcfcae8d32706d8bdd
#
_entry.id   5e9a1ca9285981fcfcae8d32706d8bdd
#
_cell.length_a   1.000
_cell.length_b   1.000
_cell.length_c   1.000
_cell.angle_alpha   90.00
_cell.angle_beta   90.00
_cell.angle_gamma   90.00
#
_symmetry.space_group_name_H-M   'P 1'
#
loop_
_entity.id
_entity.type
_entity.pdbx_description
1 polymer ?
#
loop_
_entity_poly.entity_id
_entity_poly.type
_entity_poly.pdbx_seq_one_letter_code
_entity_poly.pdbx_strand_id
1 'polypeptide(L)'
;MDTTSSVDFLGADGKWQREMGTAVAEMAAVQRAAESIAGRVAGMVRGLPDMNLPIPNSEWTVGEAAAHLAFATLGMAMMARGLEIPYGDGTREGLAMANAVALEGFTERDGAVLADRLEAAARMVFDEARAQPPDRMCPTPMGTMPVETLASYLVTHLSMHGSAIATAVGAPWPFDADDLPLMWLFIAYVMPRVPDVAQIAGLNACFELQFGDVLDCALMVDGGAVSAALAPARPPDCVIAGDAQLLFLVIVKVLTMQGAIAAGDVTLSGPTPDLGLRLPDLFNVP
;
A
#
# COMPACT_ATOMS: atom_id res chain seq x y z
N MET A 1 12.21 1.77 30.47
CA MET A 1 12.53 0.44 29.88
C MET A 1 12.40 0.63 28.40
N ASP A 2 13.56 0.79 27.83
CA ASP A 2 13.74 1.18 26.44
C ASP A 2 13.57 -0.07 25.57
N THR A 3 12.47 -0.19 24.88
CA THR A 3 12.27 -1.18 23.83
C THR A 3 12.23 -0.47 22.48
N THR A 4 13.35 0.13 22.11
CA THR A 4 13.70 0.34 20.72
C THR A 4 13.97 -1.04 20.12
N SER A 5 12.92 -1.76 19.79
CA SER A 5 12.98 -2.82 18.82
C SER A 5 13.27 -2.14 17.48
N SER A 6 14.57 -1.94 17.19
CA SER A 6 15.01 -1.82 15.82
C SER A 6 14.62 -3.13 15.15
N VAL A 7 13.50 -3.12 14.46
CA VAL A 7 13.12 -4.23 13.62
C VAL A 7 14.18 -4.25 12.52
N ASP A 8 15.12 -5.19 12.62
CA ASP A 8 15.99 -5.57 11.50
C ASP A 8 15.08 -6.14 10.41
N PHE A 9 14.46 -5.25 9.64
CA PHE A 9 13.51 -5.59 8.60
C PHE A 9 14.14 -6.33 7.43
N LEU A 10 15.47 -6.43 7.41
CA LEU A 10 16.20 -6.87 6.24
C LEU A 10 17.46 -7.61 6.68
N GLY A 11 17.49 -8.86 6.31
CA GLY A 11 18.52 -9.87 6.50
C GLY A 11 19.79 -9.50 7.26
N ALA A 12 20.25 -10.42 8.06
CA ALA A 12 21.51 -10.34 8.84
C ALA A 12 22.77 -10.02 8.00
N ASP A 13 22.65 -9.86 6.69
CA ASP A 13 23.74 -9.57 5.74
C ASP A 13 23.94 -8.08 5.43
N GLY A 14 23.11 -7.19 6.01
CA GLY A 14 23.24 -5.75 5.83
C GLY A 14 23.04 -5.27 4.39
N LYS A 15 22.44 -6.08 3.52
CA LYS A 15 22.30 -5.78 2.09
C LYS A 15 21.47 -4.54 1.87
N TRP A 16 20.40 -4.37 2.64
CA TRP A 16 19.58 -3.16 2.62
C TRP A 16 20.22 -1.94 3.30
N GLN A 17 21.03 -2.14 4.34
CA GLN A 17 21.83 -1.04 4.91
C GLN A 17 22.87 -0.51 3.93
N ARG A 18 23.36 -1.33 3.01
CA ARG A 18 24.24 -0.90 1.91
C ARG A 18 23.48 -0.24 0.77
N GLU A 19 22.24 -0.65 0.54
CA GLU A 19 21.33 -0.07 -0.45
C GLU A 19 20.70 1.23 0.06
N MET A 20 20.61 1.46 1.37
CA MET A 20 20.23 2.75 1.98
C MET A 20 21.20 3.89 1.63
N GLY A 21 22.43 3.61 1.22
CA GLY A 21 23.33 4.58 0.58
C GLY A 21 22.84 5.03 -0.81
N THR A 22 21.88 4.32 -1.40
CA THR A 22 21.16 4.67 -2.63
C THR A 22 19.78 5.31 -2.35
N ALA A 23 19.41 5.52 -1.08
CA ALA A 23 18.09 6.00 -0.66
C ALA A 23 17.65 7.30 -1.36
N VAL A 24 18.58 8.18 -1.73
CA VAL A 24 18.27 9.39 -2.51
C VAL A 24 17.84 9.04 -3.93
N ALA A 25 18.44 8.03 -4.54
CA ALA A 25 18.05 7.56 -5.87
C ALA A 25 16.72 6.81 -5.82
N GLU A 26 16.48 6.06 -4.74
CA GLU A 26 15.21 5.36 -4.49
C GLU A 26 14.07 6.33 -4.23
N MET A 27 14.27 7.33 -3.38
CA MET A 27 13.26 8.37 -3.15
C MET A 27 12.88 9.11 -4.44
N ALA A 28 13.82 9.34 -5.34
CA ALA A 28 13.54 9.92 -6.65
C ALA A 28 12.74 8.97 -7.54
N ALA A 29 12.96 7.65 -7.44
CA ALA A 29 12.13 6.66 -8.13
C ALA A 29 10.72 6.61 -7.56
N VAL A 30 10.57 6.59 -6.24
CA VAL A 30 9.28 6.64 -5.54
C VAL A 30 8.50 7.91 -5.94
N GLN A 31 9.17 9.06 -6.01
CA GLN A 31 8.57 10.31 -6.45
C GLN A 31 8.05 10.21 -7.88
N ARG A 32 8.88 9.73 -8.83
CA ARG A 32 8.46 9.59 -10.24
C ARG A 32 7.25 8.65 -10.37
N ALA A 33 7.26 7.52 -9.66
CA ALA A 33 6.14 6.59 -9.62
C ALA A 33 4.86 7.27 -9.10
N ALA A 34 4.93 7.91 -7.93
CA ALA A 34 3.79 8.58 -7.32
C ALA A 34 3.22 9.70 -8.22
N GLU A 35 4.09 10.56 -8.80
CA GLU A 35 3.66 11.64 -9.70
C GLU A 35 3.06 11.08 -11.00
N SER A 36 3.64 10.01 -11.55
CA SER A 36 3.09 9.31 -12.74
C SER A 36 1.70 8.75 -12.46
N ILE A 37 1.53 8.05 -11.34
CA ILE A 37 0.24 7.45 -10.96
C ILE A 37 -0.78 8.56 -10.66
N ALA A 38 -0.41 9.60 -9.90
CA ALA A 38 -1.28 10.74 -9.63
C ALA A 38 -1.73 11.43 -10.93
N GLY A 39 -0.81 11.62 -11.90
CA GLY A 39 -1.12 12.19 -13.21
C GLY A 39 -2.09 11.31 -14.02
N ARG A 40 -1.97 9.97 -13.95
CA ARG A 40 -2.93 9.05 -14.59
C ARG A 40 -4.32 9.16 -13.97
N VAL A 41 -4.42 9.17 -12.63
CA VAL A 41 -5.69 9.39 -11.93
C VAL A 41 -6.28 10.75 -12.31
N ALA A 42 -5.48 11.81 -12.24
CA ALA A 42 -5.88 13.16 -12.63
C ALA A 42 -6.42 13.22 -14.07
N GLY A 43 -5.75 12.53 -15.01
CA GLY A 43 -6.18 12.42 -16.39
C GLY A 43 -7.54 11.75 -16.56
N MET A 44 -7.85 10.73 -15.77
CA MET A 44 -9.14 10.05 -15.81
C MET A 44 -10.29 10.93 -15.29
N VAL A 45 -10.06 11.67 -14.21
CA VAL A 45 -11.14 12.43 -13.55
C VAL A 45 -11.33 13.84 -14.11
N ARG A 46 -10.28 14.47 -14.69
CA ARG A 46 -10.29 15.87 -15.13
C ARG A 46 -11.37 16.21 -16.15
N GLY A 47 -11.70 15.30 -17.02
CA GLY A 47 -12.72 15.50 -18.07
C GLY A 47 -13.92 14.56 -17.92
N LEU A 48 -14.07 13.88 -16.78
CA LEU A 48 -15.15 12.92 -16.59
C LEU A 48 -16.48 13.65 -16.48
N PRO A 49 -17.48 13.35 -17.33
CA PRO A 49 -18.73 14.06 -17.34
C PRO A 49 -19.65 13.73 -16.14
N ASP A 50 -19.45 12.56 -15.52
CA ASP A 50 -20.22 12.12 -14.36
C ASP A 50 -19.29 11.57 -13.27
N MET A 51 -19.08 12.37 -12.24
CA MET A 51 -18.30 12.00 -11.07
C MET A 51 -19.06 11.11 -10.07
N ASN A 52 -20.38 10.88 -10.30
CA ASN A 52 -21.20 10.01 -9.46
C ASN A 52 -21.21 8.55 -9.93
N LEU A 53 -20.38 8.19 -10.90
CA LEU A 53 -20.22 6.80 -11.32
C LEU A 53 -19.83 5.93 -10.10
N PRO A 54 -20.57 4.84 -9.81
CA PRO A 54 -20.26 3.98 -8.69
C PRO A 54 -18.99 3.18 -8.96
N ILE A 55 -18.14 3.02 -7.96
CA ILE A 55 -16.99 2.12 -8.02
C ILE A 55 -17.46 0.70 -7.69
N PRO A 56 -17.19 -0.30 -8.54
CA PRO A 56 -17.55 -1.69 -8.26
C PRO A 56 -16.99 -2.19 -6.93
N ASN A 57 -17.82 -2.87 -6.14
CA ASN A 57 -17.49 -3.40 -4.82
C ASN A 57 -17.04 -2.33 -3.77
N SER A 58 -17.41 -1.09 -3.97
CA SER A 58 -17.16 0.02 -3.04
C SER A 58 -18.47 0.77 -2.77
N GLU A 59 -18.53 1.42 -1.61
CA GLU A 59 -19.65 2.36 -1.31
C GLU A 59 -19.40 3.74 -1.94
N TRP A 60 -18.22 3.97 -2.52
CA TRP A 60 -17.83 5.26 -3.07
C TRP A 60 -18.14 5.39 -4.54
N THR A 61 -18.40 6.63 -4.93
CA THR A 61 -18.38 7.10 -6.31
C THR A 61 -16.95 7.48 -6.74
N VAL A 62 -16.75 7.65 -8.05
CA VAL A 62 -15.48 8.16 -8.59
C VAL A 62 -15.14 9.53 -7.98
N GLY A 63 -16.14 10.40 -7.79
CA GLY A 63 -15.94 11.71 -7.17
C GLY A 63 -15.50 11.64 -5.71
N GLU A 64 -16.03 10.70 -4.95
CA GLU A 64 -15.62 10.47 -3.56
C GLU A 64 -14.22 9.87 -3.47
N ALA A 65 -13.88 8.91 -4.32
CA ALA A 65 -12.55 8.35 -4.37
C ALA A 65 -11.48 9.38 -4.81
N ALA A 66 -11.79 10.22 -5.80
CA ALA A 66 -10.91 11.31 -6.21
C ALA A 66 -10.74 12.38 -5.11
N ALA A 67 -11.84 12.71 -4.41
CA ALA A 67 -11.81 13.60 -3.25
C ALA A 67 -10.95 13.01 -2.13
N HIS A 68 -11.16 11.73 -1.82
CA HIS A 68 -10.34 11.01 -0.84
C HIS A 68 -8.85 11.07 -1.20
N LEU A 69 -8.49 10.74 -2.44
CA LEU A 69 -7.09 10.83 -2.88
C LEU A 69 -6.52 12.24 -2.72
N ALA A 70 -7.27 13.28 -3.07
CA ALA A 70 -6.80 14.66 -2.96
C ALA A 70 -6.53 15.07 -1.51
N PHE A 71 -7.45 14.81 -0.58
CA PHE A 71 -7.25 15.22 0.82
C PHE A 71 -6.33 14.27 1.60
N ALA A 72 -6.36 12.96 1.35
CA ALA A 72 -5.49 12.01 2.02
C ALA A 72 -4.02 12.22 1.61
N THR A 73 -3.75 12.48 0.33
CA THR A 73 -2.39 12.81 -0.14
C THR A 73 -1.88 14.11 0.48
N LEU A 74 -2.75 15.14 0.62
CA LEU A 74 -2.39 16.35 1.36
C LEU A 74 -2.09 16.05 2.84
N GLY A 75 -2.88 15.17 3.46
CA GLY A 75 -2.61 14.68 4.82
C GLY A 75 -1.24 14.00 4.92
N MET A 76 -0.87 13.18 3.94
CA MET A 76 0.47 12.56 3.88
C MET A 76 1.59 13.60 3.76
N ALA A 77 1.40 14.68 3.01
CA ALA A 77 2.37 15.78 2.97
C ALA A 77 2.53 16.45 4.34
N MET A 78 1.44 16.66 5.07
CA MET A 78 1.48 17.20 6.44
C MET A 78 2.18 16.22 7.40
N MET A 79 1.93 14.90 7.30
CA MET A 79 2.64 13.88 8.08
C MET A 79 4.13 13.85 7.73
N ALA A 80 4.52 13.95 6.44
CA ALA A 80 5.92 14.05 6.01
C ALA A 80 6.62 15.26 6.65
N ARG A 81 5.92 16.38 6.78
CA ARG A 81 6.39 17.57 7.51
C ARG A 81 6.51 17.33 9.03
N GLY A 82 5.90 16.26 9.55
CA GLY A 82 5.93 15.89 10.96
C GLY A 82 4.74 16.39 11.77
N LEU A 83 3.66 16.78 11.10
CA LEU A 83 2.41 17.14 11.77
C LEU A 83 1.60 15.88 12.09
N GLU A 84 1.12 15.79 13.31
CA GLU A 84 0.16 14.76 13.72
C GLU A 84 -1.22 15.12 13.17
N ILE A 85 -1.79 14.24 12.39
CA ILE A 85 -3.13 14.39 11.83
C ILE A 85 -4.06 13.43 12.55
N PRO A 86 -5.09 13.91 13.23
CA PRO A 86 -6.08 13.04 13.89
C PRO A 86 -6.95 12.37 12.81
N TYR A 87 -6.57 11.16 12.40
CA TYR A 87 -7.22 10.45 11.31
C TYR A 87 -7.38 8.97 11.66
N GLY A 88 -8.50 8.63 12.31
CA GLY A 88 -8.76 7.27 12.78
C GLY A 88 -7.83 6.86 13.95
N ASP A 89 -7.88 5.58 14.28
CA ASP A 89 -7.11 4.96 15.36
C ASP A 89 -6.16 3.84 14.85
N GLY A 90 -5.99 3.76 13.53
CA GLY A 90 -5.17 2.73 12.87
C GLY A 90 -5.92 1.41 12.64
N THR A 91 -7.13 1.25 13.19
CA THR A 91 -7.99 0.12 12.86
C THR A 91 -8.72 0.36 11.53
N ARG A 92 -9.13 -0.73 10.87
CA ARG A 92 -9.91 -0.65 9.62
C ARG A 92 -11.21 0.15 9.83
N GLU A 93 -11.91 -0.12 10.92
CA GLU A 93 -13.15 0.55 11.28
C GLU A 93 -12.94 2.03 11.59
N GLY A 94 -11.90 2.35 12.35
CA GLY A 94 -11.53 3.73 12.69
C GLY A 94 -11.12 4.54 11.46
N LEU A 95 -10.38 3.94 10.53
CA LEU A 95 -10.01 4.58 9.26
C LEU A 95 -11.21 4.76 8.32
N ALA A 96 -12.11 3.77 8.23
CA ALA A 96 -13.33 3.89 7.45
C ALA A 96 -14.23 5.02 7.97
N MET A 97 -14.38 5.12 9.29
CA MET A 97 -15.14 6.22 9.92
C MET A 97 -14.47 7.58 9.66
N ALA A 98 -13.15 7.68 9.79
CA ALA A 98 -12.41 8.91 9.50
C ALA A 98 -12.54 9.34 8.04
N ASN A 99 -12.51 8.37 7.11
CA ASN A 99 -12.76 8.62 5.69
C ASN A 99 -14.16 9.18 5.45
N ALA A 100 -15.19 8.58 6.06
CA ALA A 100 -16.57 9.05 5.91
C ALA A 100 -16.73 10.50 6.42
N VAL A 101 -16.24 10.80 7.63
CA VAL A 101 -16.25 12.15 8.20
C VAL A 101 -15.49 13.15 7.32
N ALA A 102 -14.31 12.76 6.80
CA ALA A 102 -13.53 13.62 5.94
C ALA A 102 -14.26 13.91 4.61
N LEU A 103 -14.90 12.90 4.02
CA LEU A 103 -15.69 13.06 2.78
C LEU A 103 -16.93 13.93 2.96
N GLU A 104 -17.57 13.90 4.14
CA GLU A 104 -18.66 14.82 4.48
C GLU A 104 -18.16 16.27 4.56
N GLY A 105 -16.99 16.50 5.13
CA GLY A 105 -16.38 17.83 5.24
C GLY A 105 -15.76 18.34 3.94
N PHE A 106 -15.27 17.46 3.09
CA PHE A 106 -14.64 17.79 1.82
C PHE A 106 -15.63 17.62 0.66
N THR A 107 -16.37 18.67 0.37
CA THR A 107 -17.51 18.64 -0.59
C THR A 107 -17.14 18.88 -2.05
N GLU A 108 -15.87 19.14 -2.35
CA GLU A 108 -15.42 19.31 -3.74
C GLU A 108 -15.64 18.02 -4.55
N ARG A 109 -16.24 18.16 -5.72
CA ARG A 109 -16.50 17.05 -6.66
C ARG A 109 -16.24 17.44 -8.11
N ASP A 110 -15.71 18.63 -8.38
CA ASP A 110 -15.25 19.01 -9.72
C ASP A 110 -13.97 18.23 -10.07
N GLY A 111 -14.03 17.44 -11.14
CA GLY A 111 -12.93 16.54 -11.52
C GLY A 111 -11.64 17.28 -11.89
N ALA A 112 -11.74 18.48 -12.47
CA ALA A 112 -10.56 19.28 -12.81
C ALA A 112 -9.89 19.84 -11.55
N VAL A 113 -10.72 20.33 -10.59
CA VAL A 113 -10.22 20.85 -9.30
C VAL A 113 -9.58 19.73 -8.49
N LEU A 114 -10.22 18.55 -8.44
CA LEU A 114 -9.69 17.40 -7.71
C LEU A 114 -8.37 16.89 -8.33
N ALA A 115 -8.29 16.83 -9.66
CA ALA A 115 -7.08 16.48 -10.38
C ALA A 115 -5.91 17.42 -10.04
N ASP A 116 -6.13 18.74 -10.11
CA ASP A 116 -5.11 19.73 -9.79
C ASP A 116 -4.64 19.62 -8.33
N ARG A 117 -5.57 19.40 -7.40
CA ARG A 117 -5.24 19.22 -5.98
C ARG A 117 -4.44 17.95 -5.74
N LEU A 118 -4.81 16.83 -6.38
CA LEU A 118 -4.09 15.55 -6.25
C LEU A 118 -2.65 15.68 -6.74
N GLU A 119 -2.44 16.21 -7.94
CA GLU A 119 -1.09 16.40 -8.49
C GLU A 119 -0.24 17.35 -7.65
N ALA A 120 -0.84 18.43 -7.13
CA ALA A 120 -0.15 19.35 -6.24
C ALA A 120 0.21 18.69 -4.90
N ALA A 121 -0.71 17.95 -4.30
CA ALA A 121 -0.48 17.25 -3.05
C ALA A 121 0.58 16.14 -3.18
N ALA A 122 0.58 15.38 -4.28
CA ALA A 122 1.59 14.37 -4.55
C ALA A 122 3.01 14.97 -4.60
N ARG A 123 3.20 16.07 -5.28
CA ARG A 123 4.48 16.81 -5.28
C ARG A 123 4.86 17.30 -3.89
N MET A 124 3.89 17.84 -3.15
CA MET A 124 4.11 18.38 -1.79
C MET A 124 4.63 17.31 -0.82
N VAL A 125 4.20 16.04 -0.92
CA VAL A 125 4.73 14.95 -0.05
C VAL A 125 6.25 14.89 -0.17
N PHE A 126 6.79 14.93 -1.38
CA PHE A 126 8.24 14.82 -1.61
C PHE A 126 8.99 16.12 -1.30
N ASP A 127 8.37 17.27 -1.47
CA ASP A 127 8.97 18.54 -1.05
C ASP A 127 9.14 18.61 0.47
N GLU A 128 8.09 18.20 1.22
CA GLU A 128 8.15 18.14 2.67
C GLU A 128 9.10 17.04 3.15
N ALA A 129 9.11 15.87 2.49
CA ALA A 129 10.04 14.78 2.82
C ALA A 129 11.51 15.21 2.66
N ARG A 130 11.85 15.88 1.57
CA ARG A 130 13.22 16.39 1.33
C ARG A 130 13.66 17.47 2.31
N ALA A 131 12.71 18.20 2.91
CA ALA A 131 13.00 19.21 3.92
C ALA A 131 13.32 18.60 5.31
N GLN A 132 13.14 17.28 5.46
CA GLN A 132 13.37 16.58 6.74
C GLN A 132 14.69 15.79 6.70
N PRO A 133 15.26 15.47 7.89
CA PRO A 133 16.35 14.51 7.98
C PRO A 133 15.95 13.12 7.43
N PRO A 134 16.89 12.37 6.84
CA PRO A 134 16.58 11.06 6.25
C PRO A 134 15.99 10.03 7.22
N ASP A 135 16.32 10.12 8.50
CA ASP A 135 15.84 9.26 9.58
C ASP A 135 14.55 9.76 10.24
N ARG A 136 13.91 10.76 9.63
CA ARG A 136 12.68 11.34 10.18
C ARG A 136 11.57 10.30 10.28
N MET A 137 11.02 10.16 11.48
CA MET A 137 9.81 9.39 11.75
C MET A 137 8.59 10.30 11.63
N CYS A 138 7.64 9.87 10.82
CA CYS A 138 6.38 10.58 10.56
C CYS A 138 5.26 9.98 11.41
N PRO A 139 4.46 10.79 12.11
CA PRO A 139 3.26 10.30 12.77
C PRO A 139 2.21 9.95 11.71
N THR A 140 1.62 8.76 11.79
CA THR A 140 0.55 8.32 10.90
C THR A 140 -0.56 7.62 11.69
N PRO A 141 -1.76 7.44 11.14
CA PRO A 141 -2.82 6.67 11.79
C PRO A 141 -2.42 5.23 12.12
N MET A 142 -1.47 4.66 11.37
CA MET A 142 -0.94 3.31 11.56
C MET A 142 0.29 3.26 12.48
N GLY A 143 0.52 4.32 13.28
CA GLY A 143 1.71 4.51 14.10
C GLY A 143 2.79 5.34 13.38
N THR A 144 3.92 5.54 14.05
CA THR A 144 5.04 6.28 13.45
C THR A 144 5.78 5.41 12.45
N MET A 145 6.13 5.97 11.30
CA MET A 145 6.91 5.28 10.27
C MET A 145 7.99 6.19 9.66
N PRO A 146 9.05 5.61 9.07
CA PRO A 146 10.04 6.40 8.33
C PRO A 146 9.41 7.16 7.17
N VAL A 147 9.97 8.32 6.83
CA VAL A 147 9.46 9.15 5.72
C VAL A 147 9.50 8.43 4.37
N GLU A 148 10.49 7.57 4.14
CA GLU A 148 10.56 6.74 2.92
C GLU A 148 9.41 5.72 2.87
N THR A 149 9.04 5.15 4.01
CA THR A 149 7.89 4.23 4.11
C THR A 149 6.58 4.96 3.84
N LEU A 150 6.44 6.20 4.32
CA LEU A 150 5.28 7.05 4.02
C LEU A 150 5.22 7.39 2.52
N ALA A 151 6.35 7.67 1.88
CA ALA A 151 6.42 7.90 0.44
C ALA A 151 6.03 6.64 -0.36
N SER A 152 6.51 5.46 0.06
CA SER A 152 6.11 4.16 -0.49
C SER A 152 4.61 3.90 -0.29
N TYR A 153 4.05 4.29 0.86
CA TYR A 153 2.60 4.22 1.08
C TYR A 153 1.81 5.06 0.08
N LEU A 154 2.29 6.25 -0.28
CA LEU A 154 1.63 7.07 -1.29
C LEU A 154 1.52 6.35 -2.63
N VAL A 155 2.58 5.68 -3.11
CA VAL A 155 2.54 4.89 -4.36
C VAL A 155 1.50 3.78 -4.26
N THR A 156 1.49 3.05 -3.15
CA THR A 156 0.51 1.97 -2.89
C THR A 156 -0.93 2.49 -2.88
N HIS A 157 -1.17 3.59 -2.17
CA HIS A 157 -2.48 4.20 -2.00
C HIS A 157 -3.05 4.74 -3.33
N LEU A 158 -2.21 5.44 -4.10
CA LEU A 158 -2.56 5.94 -5.43
C LEU A 158 -2.86 4.80 -6.41
N SER A 159 -2.06 3.72 -6.38
CA SER A 159 -2.24 2.56 -7.26
C SER A 159 -3.55 1.83 -6.96
N MET A 160 -3.87 1.61 -5.69
CA MET A 160 -5.09 0.93 -5.26
C MET A 160 -6.35 1.69 -5.67
N HIS A 161 -6.47 2.95 -5.27
CA HIS A 161 -7.64 3.76 -5.61
C HIS A 161 -7.69 4.14 -7.09
N GLY A 162 -6.53 4.34 -7.73
CA GLY A 162 -6.44 4.59 -9.17
C GLY A 162 -6.98 3.43 -10.00
N SER A 163 -6.66 2.19 -9.62
CA SER A 163 -7.19 0.99 -10.29
C SER A 163 -8.72 0.87 -10.12
N ALA A 164 -9.24 1.23 -8.95
CA ALA A 164 -10.67 1.22 -8.68
C ALA A 164 -11.42 2.27 -9.53
N ILE A 165 -10.88 3.49 -9.61
CA ILE A 165 -11.42 4.55 -10.48
C ILE A 165 -11.36 4.11 -11.95
N ALA A 166 -10.22 3.57 -12.41
CA ALA A 166 -10.06 3.09 -13.79
C ALA A 166 -11.11 2.03 -14.15
N THR A 167 -11.37 1.09 -13.23
CA THR A 167 -12.41 0.07 -13.39
C THR A 167 -13.80 0.71 -13.55
N ALA A 168 -14.14 1.70 -12.73
CA ALA A 168 -15.43 2.39 -12.78
C ALA A 168 -15.64 3.15 -14.09
N VAL A 169 -14.60 3.79 -14.63
CA VAL A 169 -14.68 4.58 -15.87
C VAL A 169 -14.41 3.74 -17.13
N GLY A 170 -14.12 2.45 -17.00
CA GLY A 170 -13.80 1.56 -18.13
C GLY A 170 -12.47 1.90 -18.83
N ALA A 171 -11.53 2.51 -18.10
CA ALA A 171 -10.21 2.86 -18.60
C ALA A 171 -9.19 1.75 -18.33
N PRO A 172 -8.19 1.55 -19.21
CA PRO A 172 -7.09 0.65 -18.89
C PRO A 172 -6.26 1.22 -17.73
N TRP A 173 -5.85 0.33 -16.82
CA TRP A 173 -4.95 0.67 -15.74
C TRP A 173 -3.66 -0.15 -15.88
N PRO A 174 -2.70 0.28 -16.71
CA PRO A 174 -1.43 -0.43 -16.84
C PRO A 174 -0.68 -0.34 -15.51
N PHE A 175 -0.31 -1.49 -15.00
CA PHE A 175 0.56 -1.61 -13.84
C PHE A 175 2.01 -1.55 -14.33
N ASP A 176 2.78 -0.67 -13.76
CA ASP A 176 4.22 -0.67 -13.98
C ASP A 176 4.84 -1.66 -12.97
N ALA A 177 5.39 -2.75 -13.47
CA ALA A 177 5.99 -3.78 -12.63
C ALA A 177 7.16 -3.22 -11.81
N ASP A 178 7.86 -2.19 -12.30
CA ASP A 178 8.93 -1.51 -11.58
C ASP A 178 8.43 -0.71 -10.37
N ASP A 179 7.13 -0.41 -10.29
CA ASP A 179 6.54 0.27 -9.12
C ASP A 179 6.37 -0.68 -7.93
N LEU A 180 6.26 -2.00 -8.15
CA LEU A 180 6.02 -2.97 -7.08
C LEU A 180 7.12 -3.00 -6.02
N PRO A 181 8.43 -3.02 -6.36
CA PRO A 181 9.49 -2.93 -5.35
C PRO A 181 9.41 -1.64 -4.52
N LEU A 182 8.91 -0.54 -5.12
CA LEU A 182 8.72 0.73 -4.41
C LEU A 182 7.55 0.69 -3.43
N MET A 183 6.50 -0.08 -3.73
CA MET A 183 5.35 -0.30 -2.84
C MET A 183 5.68 -1.31 -1.73
N TRP A 184 6.59 -2.24 -1.99
CA TRP A 184 6.93 -3.31 -1.05
C TRP A 184 7.47 -2.79 0.27
N LEU A 185 8.20 -1.68 0.28
CA LEU A 185 8.71 -1.07 1.50
C LEU A 185 7.59 -0.76 2.50
N PHE A 186 6.48 -0.21 2.02
CA PHE A 186 5.30 0.02 2.87
C PHE A 186 4.60 -1.30 3.25
N ILE A 187 4.39 -2.19 2.30
CA ILE A 187 3.72 -3.48 2.54
C ILE A 187 4.48 -4.28 3.60
N ALA A 188 5.80 -4.43 3.43
CA ALA A 188 6.65 -5.13 4.40
C ALA A 188 6.66 -4.47 5.78
N TYR A 189 6.53 -3.14 5.83
CA TYR A 189 6.45 -2.39 7.09
C TYR A 189 5.11 -2.57 7.79
N VAL A 190 4.00 -2.50 7.05
CA VAL A 190 2.67 -2.47 7.65
C VAL A 190 2.16 -3.87 8.03
N MET A 191 2.41 -4.88 7.20
CA MET A 191 1.86 -6.22 7.43
C MET A 191 2.19 -6.81 8.81
N PRO A 192 3.43 -6.71 9.34
CA PRO A 192 3.73 -7.14 10.70
C PRO A 192 3.02 -6.36 11.81
N ARG A 193 2.46 -5.20 11.49
CA ARG A 193 1.82 -4.29 12.47
C ARG A 193 0.30 -4.38 12.49
N VAL A 194 -0.28 -5.00 11.47
CA VAL A 194 -1.73 -5.13 11.31
C VAL A 194 -2.19 -6.59 11.22
N PRO A 195 -1.59 -7.55 11.96
CA PRO A 195 -2.05 -8.92 11.90
C PRO A 195 -3.46 -9.03 12.49
N ASP A 196 -4.28 -9.87 11.89
CA ASP A 196 -5.48 -10.35 12.57
C ASP A 196 -5.08 -11.38 13.64
N VAL A 197 -5.08 -10.95 14.89
CA VAL A 197 -4.60 -11.75 16.04
C VAL A 197 -5.34 -13.07 16.16
N ALA A 198 -6.64 -13.10 15.82
CA ALA A 198 -7.43 -14.32 15.88
C ALA A 198 -7.04 -15.30 14.74
N GLN A 199 -6.75 -14.78 13.55
CA GLN A 199 -6.38 -15.60 12.40
C GLN A 199 -4.95 -16.13 12.48
N ILE A 200 -4.02 -15.39 13.09
CA ILE A 200 -2.63 -15.86 13.25
C ILE A 200 -2.41 -16.69 14.52
N ALA A 201 -3.40 -16.76 15.43
CA ALA A 201 -3.27 -17.52 16.68
C ALA A 201 -2.96 -18.99 16.41
N GLY A 202 -1.82 -19.45 16.93
CA GLY A 202 -1.36 -20.84 16.75
C GLY A 202 -0.89 -21.19 15.34
N LEU A 203 -0.87 -20.23 14.40
CA LEU A 203 -0.32 -20.44 13.08
C LEU A 203 1.22 -20.34 13.14
N ASN A 204 1.89 -21.32 12.52
CA ASN A 204 3.32 -21.28 12.23
C ASN A 204 3.48 -21.59 10.75
N ALA A 205 3.74 -20.56 9.94
CA ALA A 205 3.75 -20.68 8.49
C ALA A 205 4.77 -19.74 7.87
N CYS A 206 5.40 -20.20 6.80
CA CYS A 206 6.25 -19.41 5.93
C CYS A 206 5.61 -19.36 4.55
N PHE A 207 5.27 -18.17 4.10
CA PHE A 207 4.76 -17.90 2.76
C PHE A 207 5.89 -17.31 1.92
N GLU A 208 6.06 -17.80 0.70
CA GLU A 208 6.86 -17.15 -0.32
C GLU A 208 5.90 -16.55 -1.36
N LEU A 209 6.08 -15.27 -1.65
CA LEU A 209 5.30 -14.53 -2.64
C LEU A 209 6.20 -14.27 -3.84
N GLN A 210 5.80 -14.76 -5.01
CA GLN A 210 6.54 -14.62 -6.27
C GLN A 210 5.71 -13.76 -7.22
N PHE A 211 6.12 -12.51 -7.40
CA PHE A 211 5.46 -11.51 -8.26
C PHE A 211 6.05 -11.55 -9.67
N GLY A 212 5.83 -12.66 -10.38
CA GLY A 212 6.46 -12.89 -11.69
C GLY A 212 7.98 -12.82 -11.61
N ASP A 213 8.61 -12.10 -12.54
CA ASP A 213 10.06 -11.87 -12.57
C ASP A 213 10.48 -10.57 -11.84
N VAL A 214 9.55 -9.93 -11.10
CA VAL A 214 9.74 -8.58 -10.55
C VAL A 214 10.28 -8.62 -9.13
N LEU A 215 9.69 -9.43 -8.27
CA LEU A 215 10.00 -9.47 -6.85
C LEU A 215 9.64 -10.83 -6.25
N ASP A 216 10.58 -11.40 -5.50
CA ASP A 216 10.29 -12.48 -4.56
C ASP A 216 10.42 -11.94 -3.14
N CYS A 217 9.51 -12.36 -2.28
CA CYS A 217 9.53 -11.96 -0.87
C CYS A 217 8.86 -13.02 0.00
N ALA A 218 9.03 -12.91 1.30
CA ALA A 218 8.49 -13.86 2.25
C ALA A 218 7.75 -13.19 3.40
N LEU A 219 6.69 -13.83 3.86
CA LEU A 219 6.00 -13.52 5.11
C LEU A 219 6.08 -14.73 6.03
N MET A 220 6.51 -14.51 7.25
CA MET A 220 6.58 -15.54 8.28
C MET A 220 5.62 -15.20 9.41
N VAL A 221 4.81 -16.19 9.79
CA VAL A 221 3.97 -16.16 11.00
C VAL A 221 4.54 -17.16 11.97
N ASP A 222 4.95 -16.72 13.14
CA ASP A 222 5.50 -17.57 14.19
C ASP A 222 5.15 -17.04 15.58
N GLY A 223 4.60 -17.89 16.43
CA GLY A 223 4.28 -17.56 17.82
C GLY A 223 3.33 -16.36 17.99
N GLY A 224 2.48 -16.07 17.01
CA GLY A 224 1.59 -14.90 17.03
C GLY A 224 2.26 -13.60 16.58
N ALA A 225 3.47 -13.66 16.02
CA ALA A 225 4.17 -12.54 15.39
C ALA A 225 4.25 -12.77 13.87
N VAL A 226 4.31 -11.66 13.14
CA VAL A 226 4.53 -11.66 11.68
C VAL A 226 5.82 -10.92 11.37
N SER A 227 6.58 -11.44 10.43
CA SER A 227 7.74 -10.75 9.85
C SER A 227 7.71 -10.85 8.33
N ALA A 228 8.30 -9.85 7.66
CA ALA A 228 8.44 -9.78 6.22
C ALA A 228 9.93 -9.68 5.84
N ALA A 229 10.31 -10.33 4.74
CA ALA A 229 11.68 -10.33 4.21
C ALA A 229 11.66 -10.51 2.69
N LEU A 230 12.79 -10.21 2.01
CA LEU A 230 12.93 -10.46 0.56
C LEU A 230 13.15 -11.93 0.21
N ALA A 231 13.49 -12.76 1.21
CA ALA A 231 13.67 -14.20 1.01
C ALA A 231 13.18 -14.96 2.25
N PRO A 232 12.65 -16.17 2.08
CA PRO A 232 12.23 -17.00 3.20
C PRO A 232 13.43 -17.44 4.04
N ALA A 233 13.32 -17.33 5.38
CA ALA A 233 14.36 -17.78 6.32
C ALA A 233 14.41 -19.30 6.46
N ARG A 234 13.41 -20.04 6.00
CA ARG A 234 13.27 -21.49 5.96
C ARG A 234 12.49 -21.91 4.72
N PRO A 235 12.51 -23.18 4.32
CA PRO A 235 11.66 -23.64 3.22
C PRO A 235 10.22 -23.21 3.41
N PRO A 236 9.56 -22.62 2.38
CA PRO A 236 8.20 -22.13 2.49
C PRO A 236 7.20 -23.28 2.65
N ASP A 237 6.20 -23.07 3.47
CA ASP A 237 5.05 -24.00 3.59
C ASP A 237 4.09 -23.81 2.42
N CYS A 238 3.99 -22.57 1.91
CA CYS A 238 3.16 -22.20 0.77
C CYS A 238 3.91 -21.20 -0.09
N VAL A 239 3.96 -21.47 -1.40
CA VAL A 239 4.42 -20.54 -2.43
C VAL A 239 3.18 -20.03 -3.16
N ILE A 240 3.07 -18.71 -3.25
CA ILE A 240 1.99 -17.99 -3.94
C ILE A 240 2.63 -17.25 -5.10
N ALA A 241 2.38 -17.71 -6.32
CA ALA A 241 2.99 -17.14 -7.52
C ALA A 241 1.92 -16.62 -8.46
N GLY A 242 2.17 -15.49 -9.10
CA GLY A 242 1.23 -14.89 -10.03
C GLY A 242 1.75 -13.64 -10.72
N ASP A 243 0.90 -13.09 -11.59
CA ASP A 243 1.14 -11.77 -12.19
C ASP A 243 1.28 -10.71 -11.09
N ALA A 244 2.27 -9.84 -11.25
CA ALA A 244 2.63 -8.84 -10.23
C ALA A 244 1.45 -7.92 -9.87
N GLN A 245 0.70 -7.43 -10.87
CA GLN A 245 -0.46 -6.57 -10.64
C GLN A 245 -1.56 -7.32 -9.92
N LEU A 246 -1.90 -8.52 -10.39
CA LEU A 246 -3.05 -9.28 -9.89
C LEU A 246 -2.77 -9.77 -8.47
N LEU A 247 -1.57 -10.26 -8.19
CA LEU A 247 -1.18 -10.67 -6.84
C LEU A 247 -1.14 -9.48 -5.87
N PHE A 248 -0.65 -8.31 -6.32
CA PHE A 248 -0.74 -7.08 -5.53
C PHE A 248 -2.19 -6.75 -5.18
N LEU A 249 -3.11 -6.78 -6.16
CA LEU A 249 -4.53 -6.49 -5.93
C LEU A 249 -5.21 -7.51 -5.00
N VAL A 250 -4.75 -8.76 -4.99
CA VAL A 250 -5.19 -9.77 -4.01
C VAL A 250 -4.71 -9.40 -2.59
N ILE A 251 -3.45 -9.00 -2.44
CA ILE A 251 -2.89 -8.64 -1.12
C ILE A 251 -3.60 -7.43 -0.53
N VAL A 252 -3.90 -6.42 -1.34
CA VAL A 252 -4.65 -5.23 -0.90
C VAL A 252 -6.18 -5.43 -0.93
N LYS A 253 -6.65 -6.66 -1.11
CA LYS A 253 -8.06 -7.09 -1.05
C LYS A 253 -8.99 -6.43 -2.09
N VAL A 254 -8.46 -5.93 -3.19
CA VAL A 254 -9.26 -5.48 -4.35
C VAL A 254 -9.80 -6.69 -5.12
N LEU A 255 -9.00 -7.77 -5.23
CA LEU A 255 -9.39 -9.06 -5.79
C LEU A 255 -9.42 -10.13 -4.71
N THR A 256 -10.23 -11.17 -4.92
CA THR A 256 -10.23 -12.33 -4.03
C THR A 256 -9.20 -13.35 -4.47
N MET A 257 -8.52 -14.00 -3.53
CA MET A 257 -7.56 -15.07 -3.82
C MET A 257 -8.21 -16.21 -4.63
N GLN A 258 -9.43 -16.63 -4.24
CA GLN A 258 -10.17 -17.67 -4.94
C GLN A 258 -10.49 -17.29 -6.38
N GLY A 259 -10.88 -16.02 -6.61
CA GLY A 259 -11.16 -15.51 -7.95
C GLY A 259 -9.92 -15.51 -8.84
N ALA A 260 -8.79 -15.06 -8.31
CA ALA A 260 -7.52 -15.02 -9.03
C ALA A 260 -7.01 -16.45 -9.37
N ILE A 261 -7.16 -17.40 -8.45
CA ILE A 261 -6.83 -18.82 -8.71
C ILE A 261 -7.75 -19.41 -9.77
N ALA A 262 -9.06 -19.16 -9.70
CA ALA A 262 -10.03 -19.67 -10.69
C ALA A 262 -9.79 -19.10 -12.09
N ALA A 263 -9.28 -17.88 -12.20
CA ALA A 263 -8.89 -17.25 -13.45
C ALA A 263 -7.53 -17.78 -14.00
N GLY A 264 -6.75 -18.46 -13.17
CA GLY A 264 -5.40 -18.93 -13.51
C GLY A 264 -4.32 -17.88 -13.33
N ASP A 265 -4.65 -16.74 -12.71
CA ASP A 265 -3.74 -15.60 -12.50
C ASP A 265 -2.80 -15.81 -11.33
N VAL A 266 -3.22 -16.65 -10.35
CA VAL A 266 -2.44 -17.00 -9.16
C VAL A 266 -2.40 -18.50 -9.00
N THR A 267 -1.24 -19.03 -8.63
CA THR A 267 -1.03 -20.44 -8.32
C THR A 267 -0.54 -20.60 -6.89
N LEU A 268 -0.98 -21.69 -6.25
CA LEU A 268 -0.53 -22.09 -4.93
C LEU A 268 0.24 -23.39 -5.03
N SER A 269 1.39 -23.48 -4.37
CA SER A 269 2.23 -24.68 -4.32
C SER A 269 2.95 -24.81 -2.99
N GLY A 270 3.78 -25.85 -2.83
CA GLY A 270 4.50 -26.12 -1.59
C GLY A 270 3.85 -27.23 -0.76
N PRO A 271 4.38 -27.53 0.43
CA PRO A 271 3.88 -28.60 1.30
C PRO A 271 2.42 -28.40 1.78
N THR A 272 1.99 -27.15 1.93
CA THR A 272 0.66 -26.80 2.46
C THR A 272 0.05 -25.65 1.63
N PRO A 273 -0.29 -25.89 0.35
CA PRO A 273 -0.71 -24.82 -0.57
C PRO A 273 -2.00 -24.12 -0.13
N ASP A 274 -2.93 -24.84 0.55
CA ASP A 274 -4.19 -24.27 1.02
C ASP A 274 -4.01 -23.11 2.03
N LEU A 275 -2.84 -22.97 2.64
CA LEU A 275 -2.51 -21.80 3.46
C LEU A 275 -2.58 -20.51 2.67
N GLY A 276 -2.27 -20.55 1.36
CA GLY A 276 -2.34 -19.38 0.49
C GLY A 276 -3.74 -18.75 0.44
N LEU A 277 -4.79 -19.56 0.52
CA LEU A 277 -6.17 -19.06 0.56
C LEU A 277 -6.45 -18.17 1.77
N ARG A 278 -5.71 -18.37 2.86
CA ARG A 278 -5.90 -17.64 4.11
C ARG A 278 -5.08 -16.35 4.16
N LEU A 279 -4.06 -16.19 3.29
CA LEU A 279 -3.10 -15.10 3.39
C LEU A 279 -3.77 -13.72 3.51
N PRO A 280 -4.77 -13.34 2.67
CA PRO A 280 -5.40 -12.03 2.78
C PRO A 280 -6.13 -11.79 4.10
N ASP A 281 -6.61 -12.86 4.75
CA ASP A 281 -7.37 -12.78 6.01
C ASP A 281 -6.46 -12.74 7.24
N LEU A 282 -5.17 -12.99 7.09
CA LEU A 282 -4.21 -12.90 8.20
C LEU A 282 -3.92 -11.45 8.62
N PHE A 283 -4.39 -10.46 7.84
CA PHE A 283 -4.06 -9.06 8.03
C PHE A 283 -5.31 -8.17 7.98
N ASN A 284 -5.37 -7.24 8.91
CA ASN A 284 -6.33 -6.14 8.93
C ASN A 284 -5.75 -4.95 8.13
N VAL A 285 -5.58 -5.15 6.81
CA VAL A 285 -5.12 -4.07 5.93
C VAL A 285 -6.18 -2.96 5.94
N PRO A 286 -5.79 -1.72 6.26
CA PRO A 286 -6.70 -0.58 6.33
C PRO A 286 -7.27 -0.20 4.98
#